data_325f6c6412b55527becd0c0b80d2d59e
#
_entry.id   325f6c6412b55527becd0c0b80d2d59e
#
_cell.length_a   1.000
_cell.length_b   1.000
_cell.length_c   1.000
_cell.angle_alpha   90.00
_cell.angle_beta   90.00
_cell.angle_gamma   90.00
#
_symmetry.space_group_name_H-M   'P 1'
#
loop_
_entity.id
_entity.type
_entity.pdbx_description
1 polymer ?
#
loop_
_entity_poly.entity_id
_entity_poly.type
_entity_poly.pdbx_seq_one_letter_code
_entity_poly.pdbx_strand_id
1 'polypeptide(L)'
;GKFDIKLDPAELKDCTTAQAIAKISEHVAAIYRKREIEYPVEYAMNMVFGPQGPNVYAFEALAEWARRKYESTLTAEQLSQMQPKDIYTALLEMSRSWDEVKLRQTIENKLRTVGPETLSEWANQRFAATLESDALKDRDAAAELLFEEARKFLRKELADLERFVLIQIFDSTWK
;
A
#
# COMPACT_ATOMS: atom_id res chain seq x y z
N GLY A 1 10.75 18.66 -10.14
CA GLY A 1 11.66 17.69 -9.46
C GLY A 1 11.00 16.31 -9.41
N LYS A 2 11.76 15.25 -9.14
CA LYS A 2 11.29 13.84 -9.15
C LYS A 2 10.12 13.53 -8.20
N PHE A 3 9.79 14.43 -7.27
CA PHE A 3 8.72 14.24 -6.29
C PHE A 3 7.54 15.21 -6.45
N ASP A 4 7.55 16.05 -7.48
CA ASP A 4 6.52 17.08 -7.78
C ASP A 4 6.05 17.88 -6.54
N ILE A 5 6.98 18.10 -5.60
CA ILE A 5 6.75 18.90 -4.40
C ILE A 5 6.75 20.35 -4.84
N LYS A 6 5.57 20.92 -4.99
CA LYS A 6 5.37 22.35 -5.22
C LYS A 6 5.17 23.01 -3.87
N LEU A 7 6.25 23.47 -3.28
CA LEU A 7 6.19 24.39 -2.13
C LEU A 7 6.18 25.81 -2.69
N ASP A 8 5.19 26.58 -2.30
CA ASP A 8 5.18 28.02 -2.60
C ASP A 8 6.23 28.70 -1.71
N PRO A 9 7.27 29.35 -2.31
CA PRO A 9 8.25 30.10 -1.53
C PRO A 9 7.62 31.15 -0.61
N ALA A 10 6.42 31.65 -0.94
CA ALA A 10 5.69 32.61 -0.12
C ALA A 10 5.26 32.01 1.24
N GLU A 11 4.96 30.71 1.29
CA GLU A 11 4.58 30.03 2.52
C GLU A 11 5.72 29.88 3.54
N LEU A 12 6.97 29.99 3.08
CA LEU A 12 8.17 29.86 3.89
C LEU A 12 8.82 31.20 4.26
N LYS A 13 8.38 32.31 3.67
CA LYS A 13 9.07 33.59 3.70
C LYS A 13 9.24 34.18 5.12
N ASP A 14 8.27 33.95 6.01
CA ASP A 14 8.26 34.51 7.37
C ASP A 14 8.36 33.39 8.43
N CYS A 15 8.80 32.20 8.05
CA CYS A 15 8.91 31.08 8.97
C CYS A 15 10.28 31.02 9.64
N THR A 16 10.29 30.68 10.92
CA THR A 16 11.52 30.20 11.58
C THR A 16 11.94 28.87 10.94
N THR A 17 13.19 28.48 11.10
CA THR A 17 13.71 27.19 10.61
C THR A 17 12.85 26.00 11.09
N ALA A 18 12.44 26.00 12.35
CA ALA A 18 11.58 24.94 12.92
C ALA A 18 10.20 24.90 12.26
N GLN A 19 9.58 26.06 12.01
CA GLN A 19 8.29 26.15 11.31
C GLN A 19 8.39 25.74 9.84
N ALA A 20 9.46 26.11 9.16
CA ALA A 20 9.71 25.68 7.78
C ALA A 20 9.88 24.16 7.68
N ILE A 21 10.67 23.55 8.59
CA ILE A 21 10.83 22.09 8.65
C ILE A 21 9.47 21.41 8.91
N ALA A 22 8.68 21.90 9.86
CA ALA A 22 7.37 21.32 10.16
C ALA A 22 6.42 21.36 8.94
N LYS A 23 6.32 22.50 8.25
CA LYS A 23 5.51 22.64 7.02
C LYS A 23 5.97 21.73 5.90
N ILE A 24 7.28 21.65 5.65
CA ILE A 24 7.85 20.76 4.63
C ILE A 24 7.54 19.31 4.97
N SER A 25 7.72 18.91 6.24
CA SER A 25 7.46 17.54 6.70
C SER A 25 5.98 17.18 6.57
N GLU A 26 5.06 18.09 6.89
CA GLU A 26 3.63 17.88 6.72
C GLU A 26 3.24 17.71 5.24
N HIS A 27 3.79 18.56 4.38
CA HIS A 27 3.53 18.48 2.93
C HIS A 27 4.07 17.18 2.33
N VAL A 28 5.29 16.79 2.70
CA VAL A 28 5.88 15.51 2.30
C VAL A 28 5.04 14.34 2.81
N ALA A 29 4.60 14.36 4.06
CA ALA A 29 3.75 13.31 4.62
C ALA A 29 2.39 13.21 3.90
N ALA A 30 1.80 14.32 3.47
CA ALA A 30 0.56 14.31 2.70
C ALA A 30 0.74 13.68 1.30
N ILE A 31 1.83 14.04 0.60
CA ILE A 31 2.19 13.43 -0.69
C ILE A 31 2.45 11.95 -0.51
N TYR A 32 3.13 11.57 0.55
CA TYR A 32 3.47 10.18 0.84
C TYR A 32 2.21 9.34 1.08
N ARG A 33 1.27 9.81 1.92
CA ARG A 33 -0.04 9.15 2.14
C ARG A 33 -0.81 8.97 0.84
N LYS A 34 -0.79 9.97 -0.04
CA LYS A 34 -1.40 9.86 -1.37
C LYS A 34 -0.76 8.76 -2.21
N ARG A 35 0.58 8.70 -2.21
CA ARG A 35 1.34 7.66 -2.94
C ARG A 35 1.10 6.25 -2.39
N GLU A 36 0.96 6.08 -1.09
CA GLU A 36 0.65 4.78 -0.47
C GLU A 36 -0.68 4.20 -1.00
N ILE A 37 -1.65 5.07 -1.32
CA ILE A 37 -2.95 4.68 -1.86
C ILE A 37 -2.89 4.45 -3.39
N GLU A 38 -2.27 5.37 -4.12
CA GLU A 38 -2.33 5.41 -5.59
C GLU A 38 -1.32 4.47 -6.24
N TYR A 39 -0.09 4.41 -5.73
CA TYR A 39 1.00 3.70 -6.39
C TYR A 39 0.78 2.20 -6.56
N PRO A 40 0.26 1.44 -5.58
CA PRO A 40 -0.05 0.02 -5.78
C PRO A 40 -1.03 -0.22 -6.95
N VAL A 41 -2.02 0.67 -7.10
CA VAL A 41 -2.98 0.60 -8.21
C VAL A 41 -2.34 0.96 -9.54
N GLU A 42 -1.54 2.04 -9.59
CA GLU A 42 -0.77 2.42 -10.77
C GLU A 42 0.15 1.27 -11.24
N TYR A 43 0.83 0.64 -10.29
CA TYR A 43 1.71 -0.51 -10.57
C TYR A 43 0.92 -1.67 -11.19
N ALA A 44 -0.20 -2.06 -10.57
CA ALA A 44 -1.03 -3.15 -11.06
C ALA A 44 -1.63 -2.85 -12.45
N MET A 45 -2.08 -1.61 -12.69
CA MET A 45 -2.55 -1.17 -14.00
C MET A 45 -1.46 -1.22 -15.07
N ASN A 46 -0.24 -0.81 -14.73
CA ASN A 46 0.90 -0.87 -15.65
C ASN A 46 1.30 -2.30 -16.02
N MET A 47 1.09 -3.26 -15.13
CA MET A 47 1.31 -4.68 -15.46
C MET A 47 0.33 -5.19 -16.50
N VAL A 48 -0.92 -4.74 -16.49
CA VAL A 48 -1.98 -5.16 -17.41
C VAL A 48 -1.94 -4.37 -18.72
N PHE A 49 -1.84 -3.05 -18.62
CA PHE A 49 -1.93 -2.12 -19.75
C PHE A 49 -0.56 -1.58 -20.18
N GLY A 50 0.52 -2.28 -19.82
CA GLY A 50 1.87 -1.91 -20.22
C GLY A 50 2.13 -2.11 -21.73
N PRO A 51 3.39 -2.01 -22.18
CA PRO A 51 3.74 -2.01 -23.61
C PRO A 51 3.29 -3.23 -24.40
N GLN A 52 3.05 -4.36 -23.74
CA GLN A 52 2.59 -5.61 -24.40
C GLN A 52 1.06 -5.66 -24.56
N GLY A 53 0.35 -4.71 -23.98
CA GLY A 53 -1.10 -4.66 -23.96
C GLY A 53 -1.77 -5.71 -23.06
N PRO A 54 -3.09 -5.60 -22.85
CA PRO A 54 -3.83 -6.52 -22.02
C PRO A 54 -4.03 -7.87 -22.70
N ASN A 55 -3.93 -8.95 -21.94
CA ASN A 55 -4.28 -10.30 -22.33
C ASN A 55 -5.07 -11.02 -21.22
N VAL A 56 -5.60 -12.20 -21.50
CA VAL A 56 -6.43 -12.95 -20.55
C VAL A 56 -5.68 -13.20 -19.23
N TYR A 57 -4.43 -13.61 -19.28
CA TYR A 57 -3.61 -13.88 -18.10
C TYR A 57 -3.34 -12.61 -17.28
N ALA A 58 -3.23 -11.45 -17.94
CA ALA A 58 -3.05 -10.18 -17.25
C ALA A 58 -4.28 -9.79 -16.43
N PHE A 59 -5.49 -10.02 -16.95
CA PHE A 59 -6.73 -9.80 -16.18
C PHE A 59 -6.92 -10.80 -15.05
N GLU A 60 -6.54 -12.06 -15.23
CA GLU A 60 -6.52 -13.07 -14.16
C GLU A 60 -5.56 -12.65 -13.03
N ALA A 61 -4.35 -12.21 -13.39
CA ALA A 61 -3.37 -11.72 -12.44
C ALA A 61 -3.86 -10.48 -11.68
N LEU A 62 -4.53 -9.55 -12.38
CA LEU A 62 -5.10 -8.34 -11.76
C LEU A 62 -6.24 -8.68 -10.79
N ALA A 63 -7.15 -9.58 -11.19
CA ALA A 63 -8.24 -10.03 -10.33
C ALA A 63 -7.70 -10.70 -9.06
N GLU A 64 -6.72 -11.58 -9.18
CA GLU A 64 -6.08 -12.26 -8.06
C GLU A 64 -5.32 -11.28 -7.16
N TRP A 65 -4.59 -10.31 -7.75
CA TRP A 65 -3.92 -9.27 -6.99
C TRP A 65 -4.92 -8.42 -6.20
N ALA A 66 -6.02 -7.97 -6.83
CA ALA A 66 -7.06 -7.19 -6.18
C ALA A 66 -7.79 -7.99 -5.08
N ARG A 67 -8.05 -9.27 -5.33
CA ARG A 67 -8.66 -10.18 -4.34
C ARG A 67 -7.75 -10.34 -3.12
N ARG A 68 -6.48 -10.59 -3.32
CA ARG A 68 -5.51 -10.75 -2.22
C ARG A 68 -5.29 -9.46 -1.45
N LYS A 69 -5.23 -8.33 -2.14
CA LYS A 69 -4.87 -7.05 -1.54
C LYS A 69 -6.06 -6.36 -0.87
N TYR A 70 -7.20 -6.35 -1.54
CA TYR A 70 -8.38 -5.58 -1.13
C TYR A 70 -9.63 -6.43 -0.88
N GLU A 71 -9.52 -7.77 -0.94
CA GLU A 71 -10.67 -8.68 -0.84
C GLU A 71 -11.72 -8.40 -1.93
N SER A 72 -11.25 -8.00 -3.11
CA SER A 72 -12.10 -7.71 -4.26
C SER A 72 -12.83 -8.97 -4.74
N THR A 73 -14.07 -8.79 -5.17
CA THR A 73 -14.88 -9.82 -5.83
C THR A 73 -14.88 -9.70 -7.35
N LEU A 74 -14.14 -8.74 -7.91
CA LEU A 74 -14.04 -8.57 -9.36
C LEU A 74 -13.34 -9.78 -9.99
N THR A 75 -13.99 -10.34 -11.03
CA THR A 75 -13.43 -11.45 -11.80
C THR A 75 -12.63 -10.93 -13.00
N ALA A 76 -11.77 -11.79 -13.56
CA ALA A 76 -11.02 -11.48 -14.78
C ALA A 76 -11.95 -11.15 -15.96
N GLU A 77 -13.08 -11.85 -16.07
CA GLU A 77 -14.09 -11.61 -17.11
C GLU A 77 -14.71 -10.21 -16.96
N GLN A 78 -15.12 -9.82 -15.74
CA GLN A 78 -15.64 -8.49 -15.50
C GLN A 78 -14.61 -7.40 -15.83
N LEU A 79 -13.37 -7.57 -15.37
CA LEU A 79 -12.29 -6.64 -15.65
C LEU A 79 -12.01 -6.49 -17.15
N SER A 80 -12.06 -7.59 -17.92
CA SER A 80 -11.83 -7.56 -19.37
C SER A 80 -12.89 -6.79 -20.15
N GLN A 81 -14.09 -6.63 -19.57
CA GLN A 81 -15.21 -5.87 -20.18
C GLN A 81 -15.23 -4.39 -19.76
N MET A 82 -14.44 -4.02 -18.74
CA MET A 82 -14.40 -2.64 -18.25
C MET A 82 -13.39 -1.79 -19.04
N GLN A 83 -13.65 -0.48 -19.11
CA GLN A 83 -12.65 0.45 -19.63
C GLN A 83 -11.49 0.60 -18.62
N PRO A 84 -10.24 0.80 -19.08
CA PRO A 84 -9.08 0.95 -18.20
C PRO A 84 -9.27 2.01 -17.10
N LYS A 85 -9.94 3.12 -17.42
CA LYS A 85 -10.25 4.19 -16.47
C LYS A 85 -11.19 3.71 -15.36
N ASP A 86 -12.18 2.90 -15.69
CA ASP A 86 -13.16 2.40 -14.72
C ASP A 86 -12.53 1.35 -13.80
N ILE A 87 -11.65 0.49 -14.33
CA ILE A 87 -10.82 -0.43 -13.56
C ILE A 87 -9.96 0.34 -12.56
N TYR A 88 -9.24 1.36 -13.05
CA TYR A 88 -8.39 2.19 -12.20
C TYR A 88 -9.20 2.84 -11.06
N THR A 89 -10.36 3.42 -11.38
CA THR A 89 -11.23 4.07 -10.40
C THR A 89 -11.72 3.07 -9.34
N ALA A 90 -12.20 1.91 -9.76
CA ALA A 90 -12.68 0.87 -8.84
C ALA A 90 -11.57 0.38 -7.90
N LEU A 91 -10.38 0.11 -8.44
CA LEU A 91 -9.23 -0.33 -7.63
C LEU A 91 -8.76 0.77 -6.68
N LEU A 92 -8.79 2.03 -7.10
CA LEU A 92 -8.42 3.17 -6.27
C LEU A 92 -9.40 3.37 -5.10
N GLU A 93 -10.70 3.19 -5.33
CA GLU A 93 -11.73 3.22 -4.28
C GLU A 93 -11.51 2.07 -3.27
N MET A 94 -11.19 0.88 -3.76
CA MET A 94 -10.83 -0.25 -2.89
C MET A 94 -9.60 0.07 -2.05
N SER A 95 -8.54 0.60 -2.65
CA SER A 95 -7.33 1.02 -1.94
C SER A 95 -7.62 2.04 -0.85
N ARG A 96 -8.43 3.06 -1.14
CA ARG A 96 -8.86 4.08 -0.16
C ARG A 96 -9.68 3.50 0.97
N SER A 97 -10.49 2.48 0.69
CA SER A 97 -11.34 1.85 1.71
C SER A 97 -10.56 1.05 2.75
N TRP A 98 -9.33 0.62 2.43
CA TRP A 98 -8.43 -0.06 3.35
C TRP A 98 -7.57 0.94 4.13
N ASP A 99 -8.25 1.90 4.76
CA ASP A 99 -7.63 2.88 5.65
C ASP A 99 -7.25 2.28 7.01
N GLU A 100 -6.60 3.07 7.84
CA GLU A 100 -6.18 2.65 9.18
C GLU A 100 -7.35 2.16 10.05
N VAL A 101 -8.51 2.80 9.94
CA VAL A 101 -9.69 2.46 10.74
C VAL A 101 -10.20 1.07 10.38
N LYS A 102 -10.41 0.80 9.10
CA LYS A 102 -10.85 -0.52 8.62
C LYS A 102 -9.84 -1.60 8.95
N LEU A 103 -8.54 -1.28 8.80
CA LEU A 103 -7.47 -2.23 9.08
C LEU A 103 -7.45 -2.62 10.56
N ARG A 104 -7.48 -1.64 11.47
CA ARG A 104 -7.55 -1.88 12.92
C ARG A 104 -8.81 -2.64 13.33
N GLN A 105 -9.97 -2.31 12.75
CA GLN A 105 -11.22 -3.04 12.99
C GLN A 105 -11.13 -4.50 12.54
N THR A 106 -10.54 -4.77 11.38
CA THR A 106 -10.36 -6.12 10.85
C THR A 106 -9.46 -6.96 11.79
N ILE A 107 -8.35 -6.38 12.23
CA ILE A 107 -7.42 -7.03 13.16
C ILE A 107 -8.09 -7.28 14.52
N GLU A 108 -8.75 -6.28 15.09
CA GLU A 108 -9.42 -6.40 16.38
C GLU A 108 -10.53 -7.48 16.37
N ASN A 109 -11.29 -7.56 15.28
CA ASN A 109 -12.29 -8.61 15.11
C ASN A 109 -11.64 -10.02 15.09
N LYS A 110 -10.49 -10.17 14.44
CA LYS A 110 -9.75 -11.43 14.45
C LYS A 110 -9.19 -11.76 15.83
N LEU A 111 -8.59 -10.80 16.51
CA LEU A 111 -8.08 -10.95 17.88
C LEU A 111 -9.16 -11.38 18.88
N ARG A 112 -10.43 -11.02 18.64
CA ARG A 112 -11.56 -11.41 19.50
C ARG A 112 -12.06 -12.82 19.22
N THR A 113 -11.89 -13.32 18.01
CA THR A 113 -12.57 -14.52 17.53
C THR A 113 -11.69 -15.76 17.47
N VAL A 114 -10.36 -15.59 17.42
CA VAL A 114 -9.44 -16.74 17.26
C VAL A 114 -8.26 -16.66 18.22
N GLY A 115 -7.67 -17.84 18.52
CA GLY A 115 -6.46 -17.95 19.33
C GLY A 115 -5.17 -17.65 18.53
N PRO A 116 -4.01 -17.54 19.23
CA PRO A 116 -2.73 -17.12 18.63
C PRO A 116 -2.27 -17.96 17.44
N GLU A 117 -2.49 -19.28 17.46
CA GLU A 117 -2.12 -20.19 16.37
C GLU A 117 -2.90 -19.87 15.09
N THR A 118 -4.24 -19.87 15.18
CA THR A 118 -5.11 -19.53 14.04
C THR A 118 -4.91 -18.09 13.58
N LEU A 119 -4.58 -17.18 14.51
CA LEU A 119 -4.27 -15.77 14.20
C LEU A 119 -2.99 -15.66 13.39
N SER A 120 -1.95 -16.43 13.75
CA SER A 120 -0.68 -16.51 13.02
C SER A 120 -0.92 -17.05 11.60
N GLU A 121 -1.63 -18.16 11.45
CA GLU A 121 -1.98 -18.73 10.15
C GLU A 121 -2.73 -17.73 9.27
N TRP A 122 -3.77 -17.07 9.83
CA TRP A 122 -4.54 -16.05 9.11
C TRP A 122 -3.67 -14.89 8.67
N ALA A 123 -2.83 -14.34 9.55
CA ALA A 123 -1.97 -13.20 9.22
C ALA A 123 -0.94 -13.56 8.14
N ASN A 124 -0.32 -14.74 8.23
CA ASN A 124 0.66 -15.22 7.27
C ASN A 124 0.02 -15.42 5.89
N GLN A 125 -1.20 -15.97 5.83
CA GLN A 125 -1.93 -16.12 4.56
C GLN A 125 -2.41 -14.78 4.03
N ARG A 126 -2.96 -13.91 4.90
CA ARG A 126 -3.61 -12.65 4.50
C ARG A 126 -2.62 -11.57 4.10
N PHE A 127 -1.53 -11.44 4.84
CA PHE A 127 -0.54 -10.35 4.68
C PHE A 127 0.81 -10.83 4.16
N ALA A 128 0.93 -12.11 3.80
CA ALA A 128 2.20 -12.73 3.43
C ALA A 128 3.30 -12.50 4.49
N ALA A 129 2.90 -12.48 5.76
CA ALA A 129 3.79 -12.35 6.91
C ALA A 129 4.45 -13.69 7.28
N THR A 130 5.35 -13.67 8.23
CA THR A 130 6.02 -14.85 8.80
C THR A 130 6.01 -14.75 10.32
N LEU A 131 4.80 -14.67 10.88
CA LEU A 131 4.59 -14.50 12.32
C LEU A 131 4.49 -15.85 13.02
N GLU A 132 5.19 -15.98 14.12
CA GLU A 132 5.07 -17.12 15.04
C GLU A 132 3.92 -16.89 16.03
N SER A 133 3.20 -17.94 16.42
CA SER A 133 2.07 -17.83 17.35
C SER A 133 2.47 -17.27 18.72
N ASP A 134 3.70 -17.52 19.14
CA ASP A 134 4.23 -17.01 20.42
C ASP A 134 4.29 -15.47 20.48
N ALA A 135 4.56 -14.83 19.35
CA ALA A 135 4.57 -13.38 19.22
C ALA A 135 3.17 -12.74 19.33
N LEU A 136 2.11 -13.56 19.22
CA LEU A 136 0.71 -13.12 19.22
C LEU A 136 -0.03 -13.46 20.53
N LYS A 137 0.68 -13.89 21.58
CA LYS A 137 0.09 -14.23 22.88
C LYS A 137 -0.36 -13.02 23.68
N ASP A 138 0.42 -11.93 23.64
CA ASP A 138 0.04 -10.65 24.21
C ASP A 138 -0.86 -9.91 23.20
N ARG A 139 -2.08 -9.61 23.61
CA ARG A 139 -3.11 -9.07 22.70
C ARG A 139 -2.77 -7.68 22.18
N ASP A 140 -2.26 -6.81 23.05
CA ASP A 140 -1.96 -5.43 22.66
C ASP A 140 -0.74 -5.38 21.75
N ALA A 141 0.31 -6.14 22.07
CA ALA A 141 1.47 -6.29 21.22
C ALA A 141 1.12 -6.96 19.87
N ALA A 142 0.24 -7.97 19.88
CA ALA A 142 -0.24 -8.62 18.67
C ALA A 142 -1.03 -7.67 17.77
N ALA A 143 -1.86 -6.78 18.33
CA ALA A 143 -2.61 -5.79 17.56
C ALA A 143 -1.69 -4.87 16.77
N GLU A 144 -0.65 -4.33 17.41
CA GLU A 144 0.32 -3.44 16.74
C GLU A 144 1.18 -4.20 15.73
N LEU A 145 1.65 -5.41 16.06
CA LEU A 145 2.44 -6.23 15.15
C LEU A 145 1.65 -6.59 13.88
N LEU A 146 0.40 -7.01 14.03
CA LEU A 146 -0.49 -7.32 12.91
C LEU A 146 -0.80 -6.08 12.07
N PHE A 147 -0.97 -4.93 12.72
CA PHE A 147 -1.20 -3.67 12.01
C PHE A 147 0.01 -3.27 11.16
N GLU A 148 1.22 -3.38 11.70
CA GLU A 148 2.44 -3.10 10.94
C GLU A 148 2.64 -4.08 9.76
N GLU A 149 2.38 -5.37 9.94
CA GLU A 149 2.47 -6.35 8.84
C GLU A 149 1.42 -6.09 7.75
N ALA A 150 0.20 -5.76 8.15
CA ALA A 150 -0.86 -5.40 7.23
C ALA A 150 -0.52 -4.12 6.42
N ARG A 151 0.04 -3.09 7.08
CA ARG A 151 0.53 -1.87 6.39
C ARG A 151 1.66 -2.19 5.41
N LYS A 152 2.64 -2.99 5.81
CA LYS A 152 3.72 -3.43 4.91
C LYS A 152 3.17 -4.12 3.68
N PHE A 153 2.17 -5.00 3.86
CA PHE A 153 1.52 -5.70 2.76
C PHE A 153 0.79 -4.74 1.80
N LEU A 154 0.02 -3.80 2.34
CA LEU A 154 -0.73 -2.84 1.53
C LEU A 154 0.16 -1.90 0.72
N ARG A 155 1.33 -1.52 1.24
CA ARG A 155 2.28 -0.61 0.59
C ARG A 155 3.45 -1.30 -0.13
N LYS A 156 3.39 -2.62 -0.27
CA LYS A 156 4.52 -3.42 -0.77
C LYS A 156 5.12 -2.88 -2.07
N GLU A 157 4.29 -2.55 -3.05
CA GLU A 157 4.75 -2.06 -4.36
C GLU A 157 5.49 -0.72 -4.24
N LEU A 158 5.01 0.17 -3.36
CA LEU A 158 5.70 1.44 -3.08
C LEU A 158 7.04 1.20 -2.37
N ALA A 159 7.07 0.28 -1.40
CA ALA A 159 8.31 -0.08 -0.70
C ALA A 159 9.35 -0.72 -1.66
N ASP A 160 8.89 -1.53 -2.60
CA ASP A 160 9.77 -2.11 -3.64
C ASP A 160 10.33 -1.01 -4.57
N LEU A 161 9.53 -0.01 -4.96
CA LEU A 161 9.99 1.16 -5.70
C LEU A 161 11.02 1.97 -4.90
N GLU A 162 10.75 2.24 -3.63
CA GLU A 162 11.66 2.98 -2.76
C GLU A 162 13.02 2.30 -2.66
N ARG A 163 13.01 0.98 -2.46
CA ARG A 163 14.24 0.17 -2.45
C ARG A 163 15.00 0.28 -3.76
N PHE A 164 14.29 0.16 -4.88
CA PHE A 164 14.91 0.30 -6.21
C PHE A 164 15.54 1.67 -6.40
N VAL A 165 14.82 2.75 -6.06
CA VAL A 165 15.35 4.12 -6.17
C VAL A 165 16.57 4.33 -5.28
N LEU A 166 16.56 3.83 -4.04
CA LEU A 166 17.71 3.91 -3.14
C LEU A 166 18.93 3.21 -3.71
N ILE A 167 18.77 1.99 -4.25
CA ILE A 167 19.86 1.26 -4.90
C ILE A 167 20.42 2.07 -6.07
N GLN A 168 19.57 2.64 -6.93
CA GLN A 168 20.01 3.47 -8.06
C GLN A 168 20.79 4.73 -7.62
N ILE A 169 20.36 5.35 -6.51
CA ILE A 169 21.07 6.51 -5.95
C ILE A 169 22.46 6.07 -5.44
N PHE A 170 22.53 4.97 -4.70
CA PHE A 170 23.81 4.44 -4.21
C PHE A 170 24.75 4.10 -5.37
N ASP A 171 24.29 3.37 -6.37
CA ASP A 171 25.10 2.99 -7.53
C ASP A 171 25.59 4.20 -8.34
N SER A 172 24.81 5.27 -8.41
CA SER A 172 25.17 6.50 -9.12
C SER A 172 26.12 7.40 -8.34
N THR A 173 26.12 7.34 -7.01
CA THR A 173 26.97 8.17 -6.15
C THR A 173 28.29 7.50 -5.79
N TRP A 174 28.39 6.17 -5.93
CA TRP A 174 29.59 5.41 -5.60
C TRP A 174 30.60 5.30 -6.77
N LYS A 175 30.25 5.79 -7.95
CA LYS A 175 31.14 5.90 -9.12
C LYS A 175 31.83 7.24 -9.17
#